data_d6426d0baf20971cc4e85a321176ef79
#
_entry.id   d6426d0baf20971cc4e85a321176ef79
#
_cell.length_a   1.000
_cell.length_b   1.000
_cell.length_c   1.000
_cell.angle_alpha   90.00
_cell.angle_beta   90.00
_cell.angle_gamma   90.00
#
_symmetry.space_group_name_H-M   'P 1'
#
loop_
_entity.id
_entity.type
_entity.pdbx_description
1 polymer ?
#
loop_
_entity_poly.entity_id
_entity_poly.type
_entity_poly.pdbx_seq_one_letter_code
_entity_poly.pdbx_strand_id
1 'polypeptide(L)'
;MSYPSKLLLFGEYLLLLGARALAVPVPVFSGNWAWGEPDQTGNRREQLLKFANSLELKSVPGLDYDAFRHDIGNGLFFRSDIPVGYGLGSSGALCAAVYDQYAQEKTGNLSELKTLFARMESHFHGQSSGIDPLTSFLNRPLLIANRDEVSFFEARTWPDVPPTVFLLDSGQPRRTGPLVQWFLEKHQEADFSARLQNELLPAGEALLSAWQHADAVSFWPALQHVSAFQLENMPPMIPDHLRTIWEHGLRSGDFHLKICGAGGGGFLLGFAQNAQIALEKLSEFSLIFPFAEYDLVEK
;
A
#
# COMPACT_ATOMS: atom_id res chain seq x y z
N MET A 1 4.14 19.59 -7.83
CA MET A 1 3.95 18.15 -8.17
C MET A 1 3.37 17.47 -6.95
N SER A 2 2.46 16.51 -7.11
CA SER A 2 1.84 15.76 -6.03
C SER A 2 2.32 14.31 -6.09
N TYR A 3 2.62 13.72 -4.94
CA TYR A 3 3.11 12.36 -4.78
C TYR A 3 2.01 11.54 -4.09
N PRO A 4 1.32 10.65 -4.84
CA PRO A 4 0.20 9.91 -4.31
C PRO A 4 0.63 8.93 -3.22
N SER A 5 -0.30 8.58 -2.36
CA SER A 5 -0.15 7.43 -1.48
C SER A 5 -0.15 6.12 -2.29
N LYS A 6 0.18 5.02 -1.65
CA LYS A 6 0.25 3.70 -2.29
C LYS A 6 -0.59 2.70 -1.51
N LEU A 7 -1.26 1.81 -2.23
CA LEU A 7 -1.97 0.67 -1.69
C LEU A 7 -1.38 -0.63 -2.26
N LEU A 8 -1.16 -1.63 -1.42
CA LEU A 8 -0.97 -3.00 -1.87
C LEU A 8 -2.36 -3.60 -2.09
N LEU A 9 -2.78 -3.67 -3.36
CA LEU A 9 -4.12 -4.12 -3.71
C LEU A 9 -4.28 -5.63 -3.52
N PHE A 10 -3.24 -6.40 -3.90
CA PHE A 10 -3.17 -7.85 -3.73
C PHE A 10 -1.76 -8.28 -3.32
N GLY A 11 -1.64 -9.42 -2.63
CA GLY A 11 -0.37 -10.07 -2.31
C GLY A 11 0.15 -9.81 -0.89
N GLU A 12 -0.67 -9.24 0.01
CA GLU A 12 -0.29 -9.06 1.41
C GLU A 12 0.13 -10.39 2.04
N TYR A 13 1.27 -10.38 2.73
CA TYR A 13 1.94 -11.56 3.29
C TYR A 13 2.40 -12.61 2.26
N LEU A 14 1.67 -12.80 1.15
CA LEU A 14 2.05 -13.75 0.10
C LEU A 14 3.34 -13.36 -0.62
N LEU A 15 3.60 -12.04 -0.72
CA LEU A 15 4.87 -11.53 -1.25
C LEU A 15 6.08 -12.02 -0.43
N LEU A 16 5.91 -12.25 0.88
CA LEU A 16 6.96 -12.82 1.74
C LEU A 16 7.28 -14.28 1.38
N LEU A 17 6.34 -14.97 0.76
CA LEU A 17 6.44 -16.35 0.29
C LEU A 17 6.84 -16.45 -1.20
N GLY A 18 7.14 -15.32 -1.84
CA GLY A 18 7.56 -15.26 -3.25
C GLY A 18 6.42 -15.21 -4.27
N ALA A 19 5.16 -15.06 -3.82
CA ALA A 19 4.03 -14.85 -4.71
C ALA A 19 4.01 -13.45 -5.32
N ARG A 20 3.21 -13.28 -6.37
CA ARG A 20 3.00 -11.97 -7.00
C ARG A 20 2.19 -11.04 -6.12
N ALA A 21 2.42 -9.75 -6.30
CA ALA A 21 1.65 -8.69 -5.64
C ALA A 21 1.38 -7.53 -6.61
N LEU A 22 0.33 -6.77 -6.32
CA LEU A 22 -0.05 -5.58 -7.07
C LEU A 22 -0.06 -4.36 -6.15
N ALA A 23 0.84 -3.42 -6.42
CA ALA A 23 0.87 -2.11 -5.78
C ALA A 23 0.27 -1.06 -6.72
N VAL A 24 -0.60 -0.20 -6.19
CA VAL A 24 -1.28 0.84 -6.97
C VAL A 24 -1.16 2.20 -6.28
N PRO A 25 -1.00 3.30 -7.05
CA PRO A 25 -1.10 4.63 -6.49
C PRO A 25 -2.55 4.92 -6.07
N VAL A 26 -2.70 5.69 -4.99
CA VAL A 26 -4.00 6.08 -4.43
C VAL A 26 -4.03 7.61 -4.33
N PRO A 27 -4.47 8.30 -5.37
CA PRO A 27 -4.34 9.76 -5.48
C PRO A 27 -5.28 10.54 -4.57
N VAL A 28 -6.29 9.91 -3.96
CA VAL A 28 -7.17 10.53 -2.96
C VAL A 28 -6.39 11.03 -1.73
N PHE A 29 -5.23 10.45 -1.48
CA PHE A 29 -4.27 10.93 -0.50
C PHE A 29 -2.93 11.20 -1.18
N SER A 30 -2.30 12.32 -0.86
CA SER A 30 -1.02 12.68 -1.44
C SER A 30 -0.16 13.56 -0.53
N GLY A 31 1.07 13.76 -0.95
CA GLY A 31 1.95 14.75 -0.35
C GLY A 31 2.56 15.67 -1.41
N ASN A 32 2.91 16.88 -1.02
CA ASN A 32 3.56 17.86 -1.88
C ASN A 32 4.52 18.74 -1.08
N TRP A 33 5.48 19.33 -1.78
CA TRP A 33 6.33 20.34 -1.20
C TRP A 33 5.55 21.63 -0.94
N ALA A 34 5.83 22.25 0.20
CA ALA A 34 5.29 23.55 0.59
C ALA A 34 6.36 24.36 1.31
N TRP A 35 6.17 25.66 1.35
CA TRP A 35 7.03 26.61 2.02
C TRP A 35 6.26 27.32 3.13
N GLY A 36 6.91 27.57 4.26
CA GLY A 36 6.28 28.25 5.39
C GLY A 36 7.28 28.69 6.45
N GLU A 37 6.81 29.52 7.36
CA GLU A 37 7.60 29.97 8.49
C GLU A 37 7.95 28.78 9.41
N PRO A 38 9.13 28.79 10.04
CA PRO A 38 9.59 27.71 10.91
C PRO A 38 8.60 27.32 12.01
N ASP A 39 7.91 28.28 12.59
CA ASP A 39 6.96 28.10 13.67
C ASP A 39 5.68 27.38 13.23
N GLN A 40 5.33 27.46 11.94
CA GLN A 40 4.15 26.78 11.38
C GLN A 40 4.44 25.34 10.98
N THR A 41 5.71 24.98 10.80
CA THR A 41 6.14 23.64 10.35
C THR A 41 6.42 22.68 11.51
N GLY A 42 6.64 23.19 12.73
CA GLY A 42 6.82 22.39 13.95
C GLY A 42 7.81 21.24 13.80
N ASN A 43 7.38 20.09 14.28
CA ASN A 43 8.17 18.85 14.28
C ASN A 43 8.51 18.31 12.86
N ARG A 44 7.81 18.77 11.81
CA ARG A 44 8.00 18.31 10.43
C ARG A 44 9.37 18.71 9.86
N ARG A 45 9.83 19.93 10.16
CA ARG A 45 11.15 20.39 9.74
C ARG A 45 12.26 19.58 10.40
N GLU A 46 12.14 19.31 11.70
CA GLU A 46 13.11 18.49 12.43
C GLU A 46 13.19 17.06 11.84
N GLN A 47 12.06 16.47 11.52
CA GLN A 47 12.01 15.16 10.87
C GLN A 47 12.67 15.16 9.49
N LEU A 48 12.43 16.19 8.67
CA LEU A 48 13.11 16.34 7.38
C LEU A 48 14.63 16.52 7.54
N LEU A 49 15.08 17.28 8.53
CA LEU A 49 16.51 17.45 8.82
C LEU A 49 17.16 16.14 9.29
N LYS A 50 16.46 15.35 10.11
CA LYS A 50 16.92 14.01 10.50
C LYS A 50 17.07 13.11 9.28
N PHE A 51 16.08 13.11 8.39
CA PHE A 51 16.14 12.35 7.15
C PHE A 51 17.27 12.84 6.24
N ALA A 52 17.40 14.15 6.01
CA ALA A 52 18.48 14.75 5.20
C ALA A 52 19.89 14.44 5.73
N ASN A 53 20.04 14.20 7.03
CA ASN A 53 21.31 13.86 7.66
C ASN A 53 21.55 12.36 7.81
N SER A 54 20.59 11.51 7.43
CA SER A 54 20.69 10.06 7.60
C SER A 54 21.76 9.46 6.67
N LEU A 55 22.30 8.30 7.09
CA LEU A 55 23.26 7.55 6.26
C LEU A 55 22.58 6.96 5.03
N GLU A 56 21.34 6.52 5.20
CA GLU A 56 20.51 5.96 4.13
C GLU A 56 20.36 6.94 2.97
N LEU A 57 20.00 8.19 3.27
CA LEU A 57 19.89 9.22 2.23
C LEU A 57 21.23 9.59 1.63
N LYS A 58 22.27 9.80 2.44
CA LYS A 58 23.62 10.12 1.99
C LYS A 58 24.28 9.06 1.13
N SER A 59 23.76 7.82 1.16
CA SER A 59 24.23 6.73 0.34
C SER A 59 23.59 6.67 -1.05
N VAL A 60 22.63 7.56 -1.37
CA VAL A 60 21.97 7.63 -2.68
C VAL A 60 22.85 8.39 -3.66
N PRO A 61 23.37 7.79 -4.73
CA PRO A 61 24.21 8.48 -5.68
C PRO A 61 23.48 9.61 -6.40
N GLY A 62 24.19 10.72 -6.65
CA GLY A 62 23.68 11.83 -7.45
C GLY A 62 22.53 12.63 -6.82
N LEU A 63 22.30 12.49 -5.50
CA LEU A 63 21.35 13.31 -4.79
C LEU A 63 22.02 14.60 -4.28
N ASP A 64 21.42 15.76 -4.57
CA ASP A 64 21.90 17.07 -4.09
C ASP A 64 21.44 17.32 -2.65
N TYR A 65 22.23 16.82 -1.70
CA TYR A 65 21.95 16.95 -0.25
C TYR A 65 22.03 18.39 0.23
N ASP A 66 22.95 19.17 -0.36
CA ASP A 66 23.20 20.55 0.08
C ASP A 66 22.04 21.43 -0.32
N ALA A 67 21.52 21.27 -1.54
CA ALA A 67 20.29 21.92 -1.97
C ALA A 67 19.09 21.52 -1.09
N PHE A 68 18.92 20.22 -0.80
CA PHE A 68 17.82 19.77 0.06
C PHE A 68 17.89 20.38 1.47
N ARG A 69 19.07 20.37 2.08
CA ARG A 69 19.27 20.97 3.42
C ARG A 69 19.10 22.48 3.41
N HIS A 70 19.57 23.14 2.36
CA HIS A 70 19.39 24.57 2.17
C HIS A 70 17.92 24.94 2.11
N ASP A 71 17.15 24.24 1.32
CA ASP A 71 15.70 24.47 1.16
C ASP A 71 14.93 24.22 2.47
N ILE A 72 15.25 23.16 3.22
CA ILE A 72 14.69 22.96 4.57
C ILE A 72 15.06 24.16 5.48
N GLY A 73 16.29 24.66 5.38
CA GLY A 73 16.74 25.85 6.09
C GLY A 73 15.88 27.08 5.80
N ASN A 74 15.41 27.21 4.57
CA ASN A 74 14.59 28.31 4.06
C ASN A 74 13.07 28.09 4.23
N GLY A 75 12.64 27.05 4.95
CA GLY A 75 11.24 26.84 5.26
C GLY A 75 10.53 25.79 4.39
N LEU A 76 11.28 24.99 3.61
CA LEU A 76 10.66 23.86 2.90
C LEU A 76 10.15 22.81 3.90
N PHE A 77 8.95 22.31 3.65
CA PHE A 77 8.40 21.15 4.35
C PHE A 77 7.52 20.32 3.42
N PHE A 78 7.32 19.06 3.80
CA PHE A 78 6.42 18.15 3.09
C PHE A 78 5.04 18.16 3.72
N ARG A 79 4.05 18.71 2.99
CA ARG A 79 2.66 18.72 3.38
C ARG A 79 1.99 17.48 2.83
N SER A 80 1.39 16.67 3.69
CA SER A 80 0.75 15.41 3.32
C SER A 80 -0.54 15.22 4.10
N ASP A 81 -1.56 14.69 3.43
CA ASP A 81 -2.82 14.21 3.99
C ASP A 81 -2.85 12.68 4.10
N ILE A 82 -1.77 11.99 3.72
CA ILE A 82 -1.64 10.54 3.83
C ILE A 82 -1.66 10.14 5.31
N PRO A 83 -2.64 9.33 5.77
CA PRO A 83 -2.73 8.93 7.16
C PRO A 83 -1.51 8.13 7.62
N VAL A 84 -0.84 8.61 8.67
CA VAL A 84 0.34 7.93 9.24
C VAL A 84 -0.10 6.71 10.04
N GLY A 85 0.57 5.56 9.83
CA GLY A 85 0.23 4.30 10.52
C GLY A 85 -0.93 3.53 9.87
N TYR A 86 -1.44 3.98 8.73
CA TYR A 86 -2.52 3.32 7.98
C TYR A 86 -2.05 2.46 6.80
N GLY A 87 -0.74 2.43 6.54
CA GLY A 87 -0.15 1.57 5.51
C GLY A 87 -0.26 2.04 4.09
N LEU A 88 -0.53 3.32 3.93
CA LEU A 88 -0.65 3.96 2.62
C LEU A 88 0.65 4.60 2.11
N GLY A 89 1.81 4.27 2.71
CA GLY A 89 3.11 4.68 2.18
C GLY A 89 3.44 6.16 2.35
N SER A 90 3.11 6.78 3.50
CA SER A 90 3.44 8.19 3.77
C SER A 90 4.94 8.47 3.67
N SER A 91 5.79 7.59 4.20
CA SER A 91 7.26 7.66 4.03
C SER A 91 7.68 7.51 2.58
N GLY A 92 7.00 6.61 1.85
CA GLY A 92 7.25 6.39 0.43
C GLY A 92 7.01 7.64 -0.41
N ALA A 93 5.90 8.34 -0.18
CA ALA A 93 5.61 9.61 -0.87
C ALA A 93 6.67 10.68 -0.60
N LEU A 94 7.17 10.76 0.64
CA LEU A 94 8.28 11.66 0.97
C LEU A 94 9.58 11.27 0.26
N CYS A 95 9.95 9.99 0.26
CA CYS A 95 11.14 9.51 -0.46
C CYS A 95 11.04 9.80 -1.97
N ALA A 96 9.86 9.56 -2.56
CA ALA A 96 9.58 9.89 -3.97
C ALA A 96 9.79 11.38 -4.25
N ALA A 97 9.24 12.24 -3.38
CA ALA A 97 9.38 13.70 -3.51
C ALA A 97 10.82 14.17 -3.41
N VAL A 98 11.61 13.62 -2.46
CA VAL A 98 13.02 13.99 -2.29
C VAL A 98 13.84 13.56 -3.51
N TYR A 99 13.65 12.34 -3.99
CA TYR A 99 14.36 11.85 -5.18
C TYR A 99 13.99 12.68 -6.42
N ASP A 100 12.70 12.92 -6.62
CA ASP A 100 12.23 13.70 -7.78
C ASP A 100 12.77 15.13 -7.81
N GLN A 101 12.85 15.79 -6.67
CA GLN A 101 13.30 17.18 -6.57
C GLN A 101 14.82 17.35 -6.59
N TYR A 102 15.57 16.41 -5.97
CA TYR A 102 16.97 16.59 -5.68
C TYR A 102 17.92 15.59 -6.35
N ALA A 103 17.43 14.58 -7.10
CA ALA A 103 18.30 13.76 -7.92
C ALA A 103 18.76 14.54 -9.15
N GLN A 104 20.08 14.66 -9.33
CA GLN A 104 20.69 15.34 -10.47
C GLN A 104 20.48 14.56 -11.77
N GLU A 105 20.59 13.24 -11.68
CA GLU A 105 20.28 12.32 -12.78
C GLU A 105 19.28 11.27 -12.30
N LYS A 106 18.21 11.07 -13.06
CA LYS A 106 17.17 10.10 -12.73
C LYS A 106 17.32 8.88 -13.64
N THR A 107 17.48 7.71 -13.04
CA THR A 107 17.45 6.46 -13.80
C THR A 107 16.02 6.11 -14.23
N GLY A 108 15.88 5.54 -15.43
CA GLY A 108 14.62 4.93 -15.89
C GLY A 108 14.53 3.42 -15.58
N ASN A 109 15.56 2.84 -14.96
CA ASN A 109 15.60 1.43 -14.63
C ASN A 109 14.82 1.13 -13.35
N LEU A 110 13.74 0.34 -13.44
CA LEU A 110 12.85 0.04 -12.31
C LEU A 110 13.58 -0.67 -11.16
N SER A 111 14.50 -1.56 -11.45
CA SER A 111 15.24 -2.31 -10.42
C SER A 111 16.21 -1.41 -9.66
N GLU A 112 16.90 -0.49 -10.36
CA GLU A 112 17.74 0.51 -9.75
C GLU A 112 16.92 1.48 -8.88
N LEU A 113 15.83 2.02 -9.41
CA LEU A 113 14.91 2.88 -8.65
C LEU A 113 14.41 2.19 -7.39
N LYS A 114 13.95 0.94 -7.51
CA LYS A 114 13.50 0.15 -6.36
C LYS A 114 14.57 0.05 -5.29
N THR A 115 15.81 -0.24 -5.71
CA THR A 115 16.97 -0.37 -4.80
C THR A 115 17.30 0.96 -4.11
N LEU A 116 17.31 2.06 -4.86
CA LEU A 116 17.53 3.40 -4.32
C LEU A 116 16.45 3.77 -3.31
N PHE A 117 15.19 3.56 -3.67
CA PHE A 117 14.05 3.84 -2.80
C PHE A 117 14.00 2.94 -1.56
N ALA A 118 14.36 1.67 -1.67
CA ALA A 118 14.48 0.78 -0.51
C ALA A 118 15.49 1.32 0.49
N ARG A 119 16.62 1.83 0.01
CA ARG A 119 17.67 2.43 0.82
C ARG A 119 17.18 3.71 1.51
N MET A 120 16.55 4.62 0.77
CA MET A 120 16.00 5.87 1.33
C MET A 120 14.96 5.58 2.41
N GLU A 121 14.02 4.70 2.14
CA GLU A 121 12.90 4.40 3.03
C GLU A 121 13.29 3.58 4.27
N SER A 122 14.44 2.87 4.24
CA SER A 122 14.96 2.17 5.43
C SER A 122 15.27 3.08 6.59
N HIS A 123 15.48 4.37 6.36
CA HIS A 123 15.56 5.37 7.43
C HIS A 123 14.34 5.36 8.37
N PHE A 124 13.16 5.14 7.84
CA PHE A 124 11.90 5.19 8.61
C PHE A 124 11.54 3.85 9.25
N HIS A 125 11.97 2.73 8.65
CA HIS A 125 11.47 1.40 8.98
C HIS A 125 12.58 0.36 9.27
N GLY A 126 13.85 0.76 9.18
CA GLY A 126 15.01 -0.15 9.30
C GLY A 126 15.23 -1.01 8.05
N GLN A 127 14.17 -1.56 7.50
CA GLN A 127 14.18 -2.29 6.21
C GLN A 127 12.98 -1.88 5.37
N SER A 128 13.20 -1.76 4.06
CA SER A 128 12.14 -1.46 3.09
C SER A 128 12.35 -2.25 1.80
N SER A 129 11.24 -2.57 1.13
CA SER A 129 11.24 -3.15 -0.22
C SER A 129 11.45 -2.11 -1.32
N GLY A 130 11.28 -0.82 -1.03
CA GLY A 130 11.30 0.27 -2.00
C GLY A 130 10.05 0.39 -2.88
N ILE A 131 9.05 -0.46 -2.68
CA ILE A 131 7.83 -0.49 -3.52
C ILE A 131 6.93 0.73 -3.25
N ASP A 132 6.79 1.15 -1.99
CA ASP A 132 5.96 2.29 -1.64
C ASP A 132 6.43 3.58 -2.33
N PRO A 133 7.71 3.99 -2.18
CA PRO A 133 8.20 5.16 -2.89
C PRO A 133 8.27 4.98 -4.41
N LEU A 134 8.57 3.77 -4.91
CA LEU A 134 8.58 3.52 -6.35
C LEU A 134 7.19 3.73 -6.97
N THR A 135 6.14 3.20 -6.31
CA THR A 135 4.75 3.36 -6.77
C THR A 135 4.34 4.83 -6.73
N SER A 136 4.67 5.55 -5.66
CA SER A 136 4.39 6.97 -5.51
C SER A 136 5.12 7.83 -6.56
N PHE A 137 6.40 7.53 -6.83
CA PHE A 137 7.23 8.26 -7.79
C PHE A 137 6.74 8.07 -9.23
N LEU A 138 6.47 6.83 -9.63
CA LEU A 138 6.03 6.50 -10.99
C LEU A 138 4.57 6.85 -11.24
N ASN A 139 3.76 6.96 -10.17
CA ASN A 139 2.31 7.18 -10.22
C ASN A 139 1.62 6.19 -11.21
N ARG A 140 2.03 4.94 -11.17
CA ARG A 140 1.53 3.85 -12.03
C ARG A 140 1.41 2.55 -11.23
N PRO A 141 0.43 1.69 -11.56
CA PRO A 141 0.33 0.35 -10.99
C PRO A 141 1.57 -0.49 -11.30
N LEU A 142 2.07 -1.22 -10.29
CA LEU A 142 3.26 -2.05 -10.37
C LEU A 142 2.93 -3.50 -10.01
N LEU A 143 3.29 -4.42 -10.90
CA LEU A 143 3.31 -5.86 -10.64
C LEU A 143 4.66 -6.23 -10.03
N ILE A 144 4.63 -6.82 -8.85
CA ILE A 144 5.78 -7.39 -8.18
C ILE A 144 5.70 -8.91 -8.40
N ALA A 145 6.56 -9.44 -9.26
CA ALA A 145 6.55 -10.88 -9.58
C ALA A 145 7.23 -11.72 -8.49
N ASN A 146 8.26 -11.16 -7.88
CA ASN A 146 8.96 -11.68 -6.71
C ASN A 146 9.68 -10.51 -6.01
N ARG A 147 10.53 -10.79 -5.01
CA ARG A 147 11.21 -9.72 -4.26
C ARG A 147 12.03 -8.76 -5.12
N ASP A 148 12.52 -9.21 -6.27
CA ASP A 148 13.48 -8.46 -7.09
C ASP A 148 12.90 -7.97 -8.41
N GLU A 149 11.86 -8.62 -8.92
CA GLU A 149 11.26 -8.30 -10.21
C GLU A 149 10.03 -7.42 -10.07
N VAL A 150 10.11 -6.23 -10.66
CA VAL A 150 9.02 -5.26 -10.74
C VAL A 150 8.82 -4.83 -12.17
N SER A 151 7.57 -4.79 -12.60
CA SER A 151 7.16 -4.31 -13.92
C SER A 151 5.92 -3.43 -13.80
N PHE A 152 5.60 -2.69 -14.85
CA PHE A 152 4.31 -2.01 -14.92
C PHE A 152 3.20 -3.06 -15.04
N PHE A 153 2.14 -2.83 -14.28
CA PHE A 153 0.96 -3.67 -14.37
C PHE A 153 0.07 -3.19 -15.50
N GLU A 154 -0.33 -4.12 -16.36
CA GLU A 154 -1.28 -3.90 -17.43
C GLU A 154 -2.52 -4.76 -17.19
N ALA A 155 -3.67 -4.11 -16.98
CA ALA A 155 -4.95 -4.77 -16.85
C ALA A 155 -5.73 -4.68 -18.16
N ARG A 156 -6.59 -5.68 -18.40
CA ARG A 156 -7.62 -5.56 -19.43
C ARG A 156 -8.75 -4.66 -18.93
N THR A 157 -9.43 -4.02 -19.89
CA THR A 157 -10.66 -3.29 -19.58
C THR A 157 -11.76 -4.25 -19.16
N TRP A 158 -12.45 -3.93 -18.08
CA TRP A 158 -13.59 -4.71 -17.63
C TRP A 158 -14.72 -4.63 -18.66
N PRO A 159 -15.31 -5.76 -19.05
CA PRO A 159 -16.41 -5.75 -20.02
C PRO A 159 -17.67 -5.08 -19.48
N ASP A 160 -17.84 -5.14 -18.16
CA ASP A 160 -18.92 -4.52 -17.40
C ASP A 160 -18.33 -3.58 -16.34
N VAL A 161 -19.15 -3.14 -15.39
CA VAL A 161 -18.71 -2.31 -14.26
C VAL A 161 -17.68 -3.07 -13.44
N PRO A 162 -16.47 -2.51 -13.23
CA PRO A 162 -15.45 -3.16 -12.40
C PRO A 162 -15.91 -3.25 -10.95
N PRO A 163 -15.38 -4.20 -10.16
CA PRO A 163 -15.60 -4.23 -8.73
C PRO A 163 -15.22 -2.90 -8.08
N THR A 164 -16.13 -2.33 -7.31
CA THR A 164 -15.86 -1.11 -6.55
C THR A 164 -14.93 -1.44 -5.39
N VAL A 165 -13.79 -0.77 -5.36
CA VAL A 165 -12.82 -0.86 -4.28
C VAL A 165 -13.10 0.23 -3.25
N PHE A 166 -13.04 -0.11 -1.96
CA PHE A 166 -13.17 0.85 -0.87
C PHE A 166 -12.20 0.53 0.27
N LEU A 167 -11.85 1.55 1.03
CA LEU A 167 -11.11 1.46 2.27
C LEU A 167 -12.08 1.69 3.42
N LEU A 168 -12.16 0.74 4.36
CA LEU A 168 -12.94 0.85 5.58
C LEU A 168 -12.00 1.25 6.71
N ASP A 169 -12.25 2.41 7.33
CA ASP A 169 -11.44 2.89 8.45
C ASP A 169 -11.72 2.07 9.71
N SER A 170 -10.67 1.48 10.27
CA SER A 170 -10.75 0.74 11.53
C SER A 170 -10.82 1.62 12.78
N GLY A 171 -10.65 2.94 12.65
CA GLY A 171 -10.61 3.88 13.75
C GLY A 171 -9.38 3.77 14.65
N GLN A 172 -8.39 2.94 14.31
CA GLN A 172 -7.17 2.76 15.11
C GLN A 172 -5.92 2.61 14.24
N PRO A 173 -4.78 3.20 14.63
CA PRO A 173 -3.52 3.01 13.91
C PRO A 173 -2.97 1.58 14.13
N ARG A 174 -2.20 1.09 13.17
CA ARG A 174 -1.58 -0.24 13.22
C ARG A 174 -0.13 -0.19 13.69
N ARG A 175 0.36 -1.35 14.15
CA ARG A 175 1.78 -1.62 14.42
C ARG A 175 2.25 -2.78 13.54
N THR A 176 2.96 -2.47 12.45
CA THR A 176 3.35 -3.46 11.43
C THR A 176 4.29 -4.54 11.95
N GLY A 177 5.34 -4.16 12.68
CA GLY A 177 6.41 -5.09 13.10
C GLY A 177 5.91 -6.35 13.81
N PRO A 178 5.13 -6.23 14.89
CA PRO A 178 4.61 -7.39 15.62
C PRO A 178 3.76 -8.34 14.77
N LEU A 179 3.00 -7.80 13.80
CA LEU A 179 2.14 -8.61 12.94
C LEU A 179 2.94 -9.41 11.91
N VAL A 180 3.94 -8.78 11.31
CA VAL A 180 4.87 -9.50 10.39
C VAL A 180 5.63 -10.58 11.16
N GLN A 181 6.09 -10.28 12.38
CA GLN A 181 6.77 -11.24 13.22
C GLN A 181 5.86 -12.44 13.56
N TRP A 182 4.61 -12.18 13.97
CA TRP A 182 3.61 -13.22 14.22
C TRP A 182 3.40 -14.11 13.00
N PHE A 183 3.29 -13.52 11.79
CA PHE A 183 3.10 -14.29 10.56
C PHE A 183 4.30 -15.19 10.27
N LEU A 184 5.53 -14.68 10.42
CA LEU A 184 6.74 -15.46 10.19
C LEU A 184 6.89 -16.59 11.19
N GLU A 185 6.55 -16.37 12.48
CA GLU A 185 6.53 -17.42 13.49
C GLU A 185 5.46 -18.47 13.20
N LYS A 186 4.23 -18.03 12.87
CA LYS A 186 3.12 -18.92 12.54
C LYS A 186 3.39 -19.75 11.29
N HIS A 187 4.10 -19.20 10.31
CA HIS A 187 4.51 -19.91 9.11
C HIS A 187 5.48 -21.08 9.39
N GLN A 188 6.14 -21.10 10.54
CA GLN A 188 6.97 -22.24 10.98
C GLN A 188 6.13 -23.45 11.37
N GLU A 189 4.85 -23.26 11.71
CA GLU A 189 3.94 -24.36 12.04
C GLU A 189 3.51 -25.10 10.77
N ALA A 190 3.70 -26.42 10.73
CA ALA A 190 3.47 -27.23 9.54
C ALA A 190 2.05 -27.12 8.98
N ASP A 191 1.03 -27.14 9.85
CA ASP A 191 -0.38 -27.05 9.44
C ASP A 191 -0.71 -25.70 8.82
N PHE A 192 -0.27 -24.60 9.43
CA PHE A 192 -0.49 -23.25 8.89
C PHE A 192 0.27 -23.04 7.58
N SER A 193 1.52 -23.52 7.52
CA SER A 193 2.33 -23.48 6.29
C SER A 193 1.67 -24.27 5.16
N ALA A 194 1.15 -25.46 5.44
CA ALA A 194 0.45 -26.28 4.46
C ALA A 194 -0.84 -25.59 3.96
N ARG A 195 -1.61 -24.97 4.85
CA ARG A 195 -2.81 -24.19 4.49
C ARG A 195 -2.45 -22.96 3.65
N LEU A 196 -1.39 -22.23 3.98
CA LEU A 196 -0.90 -21.11 3.15
C LEU A 196 -0.58 -21.58 1.73
N GLN A 197 0.13 -22.69 1.58
CA GLN A 197 0.56 -23.21 0.28
C GLN A 197 -0.60 -23.78 -0.55
N ASN A 198 -1.55 -24.45 0.08
CA ASN A 198 -2.62 -25.18 -0.62
C ASN A 198 -3.90 -24.36 -0.80
N GLU A 199 -4.13 -23.32 0.03
CA GLU A 199 -5.36 -22.55 0.04
C GLU A 199 -5.11 -21.08 -0.32
N LEU A 200 -4.35 -20.31 0.50
CA LEU A 200 -4.22 -18.86 0.34
C LEU A 200 -3.40 -18.48 -0.89
N LEU A 201 -2.28 -19.15 -1.14
CA LEU A 201 -1.38 -18.84 -2.24
C LEU A 201 -2.07 -19.03 -3.61
N PRO A 202 -2.73 -20.18 -3.90
CA PRO A 202 -3.49 -20.33 -5.14
C PRO A 202 -4.65 -19.34 -5.27
N ALA A 203 -5.37 -19.04 -4.18
CA ALA A 203 -6.47 -18.09 -4.19
C ALA A 203 -5.98 -16.65 -4.46
N GLY A 204 -4.85 -16.26 -3.87
CA GLY A 204 -4.23 -14.95 -4.11
C GLY A 204 -3.74 -14.77 -5.55
N GLU A 205 -3.12 -15.80 -6.13
CA GLU A 205 -2.71 -15.81 -7.53
C GLU A 205 -3.91 -15.76 -8.50
N ALA A 206 -4.97 -16.54 -8.19
CA ALA A 206 -6.20 -16.52 -8.97
C ALA A 206 -6.88 -15.14 -8.90
N LEU A 207 -6.91 -14.51 -7.73
CA LEU A 207 -7.48 -13.18 -7.51
C LEU A 207 -6.75 -12.11 -8.32
N LEU A 208 -5.42 -12.10 -8.28
CA LEU A 208 -4.60 -11.16 -9.05
C LEU A 208 -4.77 -11.40 -10.55
N SER A 209 -4.77 -12.65 -10.99
CA SER A 209 -4.98 -13.02 -12.39
C SER A 209 -6.37 -12.62 -12.88
N ALA A 210 -7.42 -12.85 -12.11
CA ALA A 210 -8.78 -12.46 -12.45
C ALA A 210 -8.91 -10.93 -12.58
N TRP A 211 -8.27 -10.17 -11.68
CA TRP A 211 -8.20 -8.71 -11.79
C TRP A 211 -7.48 -8.28 -13.06
N GLN A 212 -6.35 -8.87 -13.38
CA GLN A 212 -5.54 -8.55 -14.57
C GLN A 212 -6.29 -8.80 -15.87
N HIS A 213 -7.10 -9.86 -15.92
CA HIS A 213 -7.85 -10.26 -17.11
C HIS A 213 -9.27 -9.71 -17.15
N ALA A 214 -9.69 -8.91 -16.14
CA ALA A 214 -11.04 -8.38 -15.97
C ALA A 214 -12.12 -9.50 -15.98
N ASP A 215 -11.83 -10.61 -15.28
CA ASP A 215 -12.69 -11.79 -15.19
C ASP A 215 -13.50 -11.79 -13.90
N ALA A 216 -14.73 -11.26 -13.96
CA ALA A 216 -15.63 -11.19 -12.82
C ALA A 216 -16.04 -12.59 -12.30
N VAL A 217 -16.11 -13.59 -13.18
CA VAL A 217 -16.51 -14.95 -12.81
C VAL A 217 -15.49 -15.60 -11.88
N SER A 218 -14.21 -15.42 -12.16
CA SER A 218 -13.13 -15.94 -11.32
C SER A 218 -12.79 -15.01 -10.14
N PHE A 219 -13.03 -13.69 -10.28
CA PHE A 219 -12.65 -12.69 -9.27
C PHE A 219 -13.37 -12.89 -7.94
N TRP A 220 -14.70 -12.95 -7.95
CA TRP A 220 -15.49 -13.00 -6.72
C TRP A 220 -15.25 -14.26 -5.89
N PRO A 221 -15.22 -15.49 -6.46
CA PRO A 221 -14.88 -16.69 -5.70
C PRO A 221 -13.45 -16.65 -5.13
N ALA A 222 -12.47 -16.16 -5.89
CA ALA A 222 -11.09 -16.03 -5.41
C ALA A 222 -10.98 -15.03 -4.26
N LEU A 223 -11.64 -13.87 -4.37
CA LEU A 223 -11.71 -12.87 -3.30
C LEU A 223 -12.39 -13.40 -2.05
N GLN A 224 -13.51 -14.09 -2.19
CA GLN A 224 -14.21 -14.74 -1.08
C GLN A 224 -13.31 -15.74 -0.36
N HIS A 225 -12.54 -16.54 -1.10
CA HIS A 225 -11.61 -17.50 -0.52
C HIS A 225 -10.49 -16.82 0.26
N VAL A 226 -9.85 -15.78 -0.32
CA VAL A 226 -8.83 -14.98 0.38
C VAL A 226 -9.41 -14.34 1.63
N SER A 227 -10.59 -13.73 1.55
CA SER A 227 -11.29 -13.09 2.64
C SER A 227 -11.59 -14.06 3.79
N ALA A 228 -12.16 -15.23 3.48
CA ALA A 228 -12.49 -16.27 4.46
C ALA A 228 -11.22 -16.82 5.13
N PHE A 229 -10.19 -17.12 4.34
CA PHE A 229 -8.91 -17.60 4.88
C PHE A 229 -8.30 -16.61 5.87
N GLN A 230 -8.25 -15.32 5.52
CA GLN A 230 -7.70 -14.29 6.38
C GLN A 230 -8.48 -14.16 7.69
N LEU A 231 -9.82 -14.15 7.61
CA LEU A 231 -10.67 -14.06 8.81
C LEU A 231 -10.46 -15.22 9.76
N GLU A 232 -10.33 -16.43 9.24
CA GLU A 232 -10.17 -17.66 10.03
C GLU A 232 -8.76 -17.82 10.59
N ASN A 233 -7.73 -17.56 9.76
CA ASN A 233 -6.35 -17.99 10.05
C ASN A 233 -5.39 -16.86 10.43
N MET A 234 -5.82 -15.59 10.32
CA MET A 234 -4.97 -14.42 10.59
C MET A 234 -5.60 -13.47 11.62
N PRO A 235 -6.09 -13.99 12.78
CA PRO A 235 -6.87 -13.19 13.72
C PRO A 235 -6.16 -11.92 14.24
N PRO A 236 -4.83 -11.87 14.49
CA PRO A 236 -4.19 -10.65 14.97
C PRO A 236 -4.17 -9.50 13.95
N MET A 237 -4.37 -9.81 12.65
CA MET A 237 -4.42 -8.82 11.57
C MET A 237 -5.78 -8.14 11.45
N ILE A 238 -6.79 -8.62 12.18
CA ILE A 238 -8.17 -8.14 12.06
C ILE A 238 -8.61 -7.57 13.40
N PRO A 239 -8.92 -6.26 13.49
CA PRO A 239 -9.47 -5.68 14.70
C PRO A 239 -10.76 -6.38 15.14
N ASP A 240 -10.86 -6.74 16.42
CA ASP A 240 -11.95 -7.57 16.94
C ASP A 240 -13.34 -6.98 16.65
N HIS A 241 -13.49 -5.66 16.75
CA HIS A 241 -14.76 -4.96 16.49
C HIS A 241 -15.19 -5.01 15.01
N LEU A 242 -14.29 -5.36 14.07
CA LEU A 242 -14.59 -5.49 12.65
C LEU A 242 -14.86 -6.95 12.22
N ARG A 243 -14.69 -7.92 13.11
CA ARG A 243 -14.91 -9.35 12.76
C ARG A 243 -16.35 -9.64 12.38
N THR A 244 -17.31 -9.13 13.14
CA THR A 244 -18.75 -9.36 12.88
C THR A 244 -19.18 -8.82 11.52
N ILE A 245 -18.73 -7.62 11.15
CA ILE A 245 -19.08 -7.04 9.83
C ILE A 245 -18.37 -7.79 8.69
N TRP A 246 -17.14 -8.26 8.91
CA TRP A 246 -16.43 -9.09 7.94
C TRP A 246 -17.18 -10.42 7.69
N GLU A 247 -17.59 -11.13 8.76
CA GLU A 247 -18.41 -12.34 8.69
C GLU A 247 -19.74 -12.08 7.97
N HIS A 248 -20.36 -10.92 8.22
CA HIS A 248 -21.58 -10.53 7.52
C HIS A 248 -21.36 -10.42 6.01
N GLY A 249 -20.30 -9.75 5.58
CA GLY A 249 -19.95 -9.64 4.16
C GLY A 249 -19.75 -10.99 3.50
N LEU A 250 -19.02 -11.92 4.15
CA LEU A 250 -18.82 -13.27 3.65
C LEU A 250 -20.13 -14.08 3.51
N ARG A 251 -21.07 -13.90 4.44
CA ARG A 251 -22.36 -14.62 4.41
C ARG A 251 -23.35 -14.05 3.40
N SER A 252 -23.41 -12.73 3.29
CA SER A 252 -24.35 -12.08 2.39
C SER A 252 -23.88 -12.08 0.93
N GLY A 253 -22.55 -12.02 0.71
CA GLY A 253 -21.97 -11.83 -0.61
C GLY A 253 -22.09 -10.39 -1.16
N ASP A 254 -22.64 -9.46 -0.38
CA ASP A 254 -22.82 -8.06 -0.79
C ASP A 254 -21.48 -7.33 -0.94
N PHE A 255 -20.52 -7.66 -0.08
CA PHE A 255 -19.15 -7.18 -0.11
C PHE A 255 -18.19 -8.20 0.51
N HIS A 256 -16.91 -8.08 0.18
CA HIS A 256 -15.85 -8.84 0.81
C HIS A 256 -14.76 -7.92 1.31
N LEU A 257 -14.28 -8.17 2.53
CA LEU A 257 -13.15 -7.48 3.12
C LEU A 257 -11.88 -8.33 3.02
N LYS A 258 -10.75 -7.68 3.01
CA LYS A 258 -9.44 -8.30 3.14
C LYS A 258 -8.48 -7.39 3.92
N ILE A 259 -7.41 -7.97 4.43
CA ILE A 259 -6.34 -7.22 5.09
C ILE A 259 -5.76 -6.19 4.11
N CYS A 260 -5.48 -4.99 4.60
CA CYS A 260 -4.77 -3.94 3.90
C CYS A 260 -3.35 -3.81 4.47
N GLY A 261 -2.34 -4.17 3.69
CA GLY A 261 -0.94 -4.21 4.15
C GLY A 261 -0.74 -5.20 5.29
N ALA A 262 -0.23 -4.77 6.45
CA ALA A 262 -0.01 -5.67 7.59
C ALA A 262 -1.27 -5.98 8.40
N GLY A 263 -2.37 -5.26 8.21
CA GLY A 263 -3.57 -5.40 9.04
C GLY A 263 -3.42 -4.87 10.46
N GLY A 264 -4.30 -5.29 11.37
CA GLY A 264 -4.29 -4.95 12.80
C GLY A 264 -4.73 -3.53 13.13
N GLY A 265 -5.17 -2.77 12.15
CA GLY A 265 -5.58 -1.36 12.22
C GLY A 265 -5.33 -0.63 10.90
N GLY A 266 -5.52 0.68 10.89
CA GLY A 266 -5.56 1.47 9.66
C GLY A 266 -6.79 1.14 8.85
N PHE A 267 -6.64 0.87 7.56
CA PHE A 267 -7.75 0.47 6.71
C PHE A 267 -7.85 -1.06 6.56
N LEU A 268 -9.09 -1.54 6.40
CA LEU A 268 -9.37 -2.78 5.69
C LEU A 268 -9.68 -2.44 4.24
N LEU A 269 -9.30 -3.32 3.33
CA LEU A 269 -9.60 -3.19 1.91
C LEU A 269 -10.87 -3.97 1.61
N GLY A 270 -11.84 -3.31 0.99
CA GLY A 270 -13.13 -3.91 0.65
C GLY A 270 -13.43 -3.83 -0.84
N PHE A 271 -14.26 -4.76 -1.29
CA PHE A 271 -14.79 -4.86 -2.64
C PHE A 271 -16.29 -5.11 -2.61
N ALA A 272 -17.02 -4.39 -3.44
CA ALA A 272 -18.46 -4.58 -3.66
C ALA A 272 -18.77 -4.49 -5.16
N GLN A 273 -19.95 -4.97 -5.56
CA GLN A 273 -20.36 -4.88 -6.97
C GLN A 273 -20.52 -3.42 -7.43
N ASN A 274 -20.91 -2.52 -6.52
CA ASN A 274 -20.98 -1.09 -6.76
C ASN A 274 -20.89 -0.31 -5.44
N ALA A 275 -20.65 1.00 -5.53
CA ALA A 275 -20.49 1.87 -4.36
C ALA A 275 -21.77 1.95 -3.50
N GLN A 276 -22.96 1.89 -4.11
CA GLN A 276 -24.24 1.96 -3.42
C GLN A 276 -24.38 0.84 -2.39
N ILE A 277 -24.06 -0.40 -2.79
CA ILE A 277 -24.10 -1.56 -1.90
C ILE A 277 -23.15 -1.36 -0.71
N ALA A 278 -21.91 -0.92 -0.96
CA ALA A 278 -20.96 -0.67 0.12
C ALA A 278 -21.47 0.38 1.10
N LEU A 279 -22.01 1.52 0.61
CA LEU A 279 -22.54 2.61 1.44
C LEU A 279 -23.75 2.18 2.26
N GLU A 280 -24.65 1.39 1.69
CA GLU A 280 -25.85 0.90 2.40
C GLU A 280 -25.51 -0.12 3.49
N LYS A 281 -24.66 -1.10 3.14
CA LYS A 281 -24.33 -2.21 4.04
C LYS A 281 -23.33 -1.86 5.14
N LEU A 282 -22.53 -0.82 4.91
CA LEU A 282 -21.46 -0.36 5.79
C LEU A 282 -21.71 1.09 6.28
N SER A 283 -22.99 1.51 6.37
CA SER A 283 -23.39 2.88 6.71
C SER A 283 -22.89 3.37 8.08
N GLU A 284 -22.56 2.46 8.99
CA GLU A 284 -21.99 2.78 10.32
C GLU A 284 -20.48 3.03 10.29
N PHE A 285 -19.82 2.78 9.15
CA PHE A 285 -18.38 2.88 8.98
C PHE A 285 -17.99 4.04 8.07
N SER A 286 -16.81 4.61 8.30
CA SER A 286 -16.20 5.56 7.38
C SER A 286 -15.57 4.82 6.20
N LEU A 287 -16.08 5.07 5.00
CA LEU A 287 -15.59 4.50 3.75
C LEU A 287 -14.91 5.56 2.89
N ILE A 288 -13.81 5.17 2.25
CA ILE A 288 -13.10 5.98 1.26
C ILE A 288 -13.01 5.18 -0.03
N PHE A 289 -13.39 5.78 -1.15
CA PHE A 289 -13.29 5.15 -2.47
C PHE A 289 -12.02 5.66 -3.16
N PRO A 290 -10.92 4.86 -3.13
CA PRO A 290 -9.60 5.34 -3.51
C PRO A 290 -9.46 5.66 -5.01
N PHE A 291 -10.37 5.14 -5.83
CA PHE A 291 -10.33 5.26 -7.30
C PHE A 291 -11.58 5.91 -7.91
N ALA A 292 -12.45 6.56 -7.11
CA ALA A 292 -13.73 7.11 -7.56
C ALA A 292 -13.63 8.21 -8.64
N GLU A 293 -12.44 8.81 -8.83
CA GLU A 293 -12.18 9.84 -9.85
C GLU A 293 -11.14 9.41 -10.90
N TYR A 294 -10.66 8.15 -10.83
CA TYR A 294 -9.60 7.65 -11.71
C TYR A 294 -10.00 6.29 -12.28
N ASP A 295 -10.25 6.24 -13.57
CA ASP A 295 -10.27 4.98 -14.29
C ASP A 295 -8.89 4.32 -14.20
N LEU A 296 -8.81 3.17 -13.52
CA LEU A 296 -7.58 2.36 -13.46
C LEU A 296 -7.16 1.81 -14.84
N VAL A 297 -7.88 2.20 -15.89
CA VAL A 297 -7.79 1.62 -17.24
C VAL A 297 -7.23 2.58 -18.29
N GLU A 298 -7.10 3.89 -18.01
CA GLU A 298 -6.53 4.81 -18.99
C GLU A 298 -5.43 5.71 -18.43
N LYS A 299 -4.20 5.37 -18.71
CA LYS A 299 -3.18 6.25 -19.35
C LYS A 299 -1.96 5.47 -19.76
#